data_8044f2ef9b71c19668b86bf70e8f441a
#
_entry.id   8044f2ef9b71c19668b86bf70e8f441a
#
_cell.length_a   1.000
_cell.length_b   1.000
_cell.length_c   1.000
_cell.angle_alpha   90.00
_cell.angle_beta   90.00
_cell.angle_gamma   90.00
#
_symmetry.space_group_name_H-M   'P 1'
#
loop_
_entity.id
_entity.type
_entity.pdbx_description
1 polymer ?
#
loop_
_entity_poly.entity_id
_entity_poly.type
_entity_poly.pdbx_seq_one_letter_code
_entity_poly.pdbx_strand_id
1 'polypeptide(L)'
;MPLEPYLDTTPLLGSHVFVHASAQVIGDVQLGDDSSVWCNAVLRGDVNRITVGRCSNVQDLTMGHVSHRNASKPEGSPLVIGDYVTVGHSVILHGCRIGNECLIGMGSIVMDDAVIEDRVMLGAGSLVPPGKVQESGYLYIGRPAVRQRALTQAEIAYLKYSAEHYVRVKNNYLPRSEPSSID
;
A
#
# COMPACT_ATOMS: atom_id res chain seq x y z
N MET A 1 2.01 8.04 19.49
CA MET A 1 0.86 8.05 18.54
C MET A 1 1.35 7.43 17.24
N PRO A 2 0.50 6.75 16.47
CA PRO A 2 0.95 6.11 15.21
C PRO A 2 1.29 7.09 14.08
N LEU A 3 0.99 8.37 14.25
CA LEU A 3 1.27 9.43 13.27
C LEU A 3 2.35 10.34 13.84
N GLU A 4 3.49 10.44 13.15
CA GLU A 4 4.64 11.22 13.59
C GLU A 4 5.01 12.28 12.54
N PRO A 5 5.18 13.54 12.92
CA PRO A 5 5.75 14.54 12.04
C PRO A 5 7.24 14.24 11.79
N TYR A 6 7.70 14.56 10.59
CA TYR A 6 9.13 14.66 10.30
C TYR A 6 9.43 16.08 9.81
N LEU A 7 10.29 16.79 10.54
CA LEU A 7 10.47 18.24 10.37
C LEU A 7 9.08 18.94 10.42
N ASP A 8 8.75 19.74 9.42
CA ASP A 8 7.50 20.50 9.35
C ASP A 8 6.37 19.75 8.60
N THR A 9 6.57 18.47 8.28
CA THR A 9 5.60 17.68 7.50
C THR A 9 4.93 16.61 8.36
N THR A 10 3.61 16.66 8.41
CA THR A 10 2.75 15.72 9.15
C THR A 10 1.95 14.84 8.18
N PRO A 11 1.74 13.55 8.48
CA PRO A 11 0.89 12.69 7.66
C PRO A 11 -0.53 13.26 7.48
N LEU A 12 -1.05 13.15 6.25
CA LEU A 12 -2.40 13.59 5.87
C LEU A 12 -3.31 12.38 5.71
N LEU A 13 -4.47 12.41 6.36
CA LEU A 13 -5.45 11.34 6.32
C LEU A 13 -6.73 11.81 5.62
N GLY A 14 -7.25 10.98 4.73
CA GLY A 14 -8.59 11.10 4.19
C GLY A 14 -9.66 10.70 5.21
N SER A 15 -10.90 10.58 4.74
CA SER A 15 -12.05 10.22 5.56
C SER A 15 -12.01 8.73 5.93
N HIS A 16 -12.43 8.38 7.16
CA HIS A 16 -12.56 7.01 7.66
C HIS A 16 -11.29 6.15 7.54
N VAL A 17 -10.12 6.76 7.55
CA VAL A 17 -8.85 6.04 7.57
C VAL A 17 -8.66 5.35 8.91
N PHE A 18 -8.18 4.12 8.88
CA PHE A 18 -7.78 3.37 10.07
C PHE A 18 -6.26 3.23 10.13
N VAL A 19 -5.66 3.65 11.23
CA VAL A 19 -4.25 3.40 11.53
C VAL A 19 -4.18 2.71 12.88
N HIS A 20 -3.70 1.46 12.91
CA HIS A 20 -3.58 0.71 14.15
C HIS A 20 -2.59 1.38 15.10
N ALA A 21 -2.85 1.32 16.41
CA ALA A 21 -2.04 2.01 17.44
C ALA A 21 -0.56 1.62 17.44
N SER A 22 -0.21 0.41 16.99
CA SER A 22 1.16 -0.08 16.87
C SER A 22 1.81 0.19 15.50
N ALA A 23 1.08 0.74 14.52
CA ALA A 23 1.66 1.17 13.25
C ALA A 23 2.45 2.47 13.43
N GLN A 24 3.34 2.76 12.48
CA GLN A 24 4.10 4.01 12.43
C GLN A 24 3.93 4.65 11.05
N VAL A 25 3.39 5.87 10.99
CA VAL A 25 3.22 6.65 9.76
C VAL A 25 3.92 7.98 9.97
N ILE A 26 5.01 8.22 9.24
CA ILE A 26 6.00 9.27 9.53
C ILE A 26 6.20 10.18 8.34
N GLY A 27 6.13 11.50 8.54
CA GLY A 27 6.50 12.52 7.55
C GLY A 27 5.49 12.70 6.40
N ASP A 28 5.99 12.85 5.16
CA ASP A 28 5.17 13.11 3.96
C ASP A 28 4.45 11.84 3.48
N VAL A 29 3.41 11.46 4.23
CA VAL A 29 2.54 10.31 3.91
C VAL A 29 1.12 10.79 3.73
N GLN A 30 0.47 10.41 2.63
CA GLN A 30 -0.93 10.69 2.36
C GLN A 30 -1.71 9.37 2.29
N LEU A 31 -2.74 9.22 3.12
CA LEU A 31 -3.63 8.07 3.14
C LEU A 31 -5.00 8.48 2.62
N GLY A 32 -5.44 7.87 1.51
CA GLY A 32 -6.74 8.11 0.88
C GLY A 32 -7.91 7.57 1.72
N ASP A 33 -9.12 8.02 1.36
CA ASP A 33 -10.35 7.64 2.04
C ASP A 33 -10.50 6.12 2.18
N ASP A 34 -11.01 5.69 3.31
CA ASP A 34 -11.24 4.28 3.65
C ASP A 34 -10.00 3.37 3.58
N SER A 35 -8.80 3.93 3.48
CA SER A 35 -7.58 3.12 3.57
C SER A 35 -7.30 2.66 5.01
N SER A 36 -6.39 1.67 5.15
CA SER A 36 -6.03 1.12 6.46
C SER A 36 -4.56 0.71 6.55
N VAL A 37 -3.95 0.99 7.70
CA VAL A 37 -2.57 0.60 8.06
C VAL A 37 -2.63 -0.25 9.33
N TRP A 38 -2.15 -1.49 9.24
CA TRP A 38 -2.36 -2.51 10.25
C TRP A 38 -1.18 -2.66 11.22
N CYS A 39 -1.27 -3.66 12.11
CA CYS A 39 -0.37 -3.82 13.24
C CYS A 39 1.11 -3.83 12.85
N ASN A 40 1.93 -3.01 13.51
CA ASN A 40 3.38 -2.92 13.31
C ASN A 40 3.83 -2.61 11.87
N ALA A 41 2.93 -2.15 11.00
CA ALA A 41 3.32 -1.64 9.70
C ALA A 41 4.00 -0.26 9.85
N VAL A 42 4.99 0.01 8.99
CA VAL A 42 5.74 1.27 8.99
C VAL A 42 5.66 1.90 7.60
N LEU A 43 5.18 3.14 7.53
CA LEU A 43 5.24 3.98 6.34
C LEU A 43 6.08 5.21 6.67
N ARG A 44 7.32 5.28 6.15
CA ARG A 44 8.27 6.35 6.48
C ARG A 44 8.58 7.21 5.27
N GLY A 45 7.91 8.37 5.20
CA GLY A 45 8.06 9.41 4.16
C GLY A 45 8.93 10.58 4.62
N ASP A 46 10.16 10.30 5.08
CA ASP A 46 11.08 11.29 5.63
C ASP A 46 11.91 12.00 4.54
N VAL A 47 12.32 11.29 3.49
CA VAL A 47 13.18 11.83 2.43
C VAL A 47 12.48 11.96 1.07
N ASN A 48 11.24 11.49 0.97
CA ASN A 48 10.36 11.64 -0.19
C ASN A 48 8.93 11.27 0.22
N ARG A 49 7.98 11.37 -0.72
CA ARG A 49 6.54 11.16 -0.48
C ARG A 49 6.11 9.72 -0.58
N ILE A 50 5.18 9.33 0.30
CA ILE A 50 4.36 8.12 0.20
C ILE A 50 2.90 8.51 -0.03
N THR A 51 2.24 7.90 -1.01
CA THR A 51 0.80 8.04 -1.21
C THR A 51 0.13 6.66 -1.23
N VAL A 52 -0.97 6.53 -0.51
CA VAL A 52 -1.81 5.33 -0.50
C VAL A 52 -3.21 5.74 -0.95
N GLY A 53 -3.71 5.13 -2.01
CA GLY A 53 -5.02 5.38 -2.57
C GLY A 53 -6.16 4.92 -1.67
N ARG A 54 -7.38 5.33 -2.05
CA ARG A 54 -8.59 4.98 -1.30
C ARG A 54 -8.85 3.48 -1.26
N CYS A 55 -9.51 3.03 -0.20
CA CYS A 55 -9.89 1.62 0.01
C CYS A 55 -8.70 0.63 -0.05
N SER A 56 -7.46 1.13 0.03
CA SER A 56 -6.25 0.29 0.04
C SER A 56 -5.84 -0.07 1.46
N ASN A 57 -5.25 -1.26 1.63
CA ASN A 57 -4.82 -1.72 2.93
C ASN A 57 -3.34 -2.11 2.92
N VAL A 58 -2.63 -1.70 3.98
CA VAL A 58 -1.23 -2.04 4.25
C VAL A 58 -1.21 -2.92 5.49
N GLN A 59 -1.02 -4.22 5.29
CA GLN A 59 -1.18 -5.21 6.34
C GLN A 59 0.02 -5.28 7.29
N ASP A 60 -0.14 -6.10 8.32
CA ASP A 60 0.75 -6.21 9.46
C ASP A 60 2.21 -6.41 9.04
N LEU A 61 3.14 -5.76 9.77
CA LEU A 61 4.59 -5.86 9.59
C LEU A 61 5.11 -5.39 8.22
N THR A 62 4.29 -4.75 7.41
CA THR A 62 4.70 -4.21 6.10
C THR A 62 5.55 -2.97 6.29
N MET A 63 6.63 -2.85 5.50
CA MET A 63 7.52 -1.69 5.47
C MET A 63 7.41 -0.94 4.15
N GLY A 64 7.00 0.32 4.18
CA GLY A 64 7.01 1.25 3.05
C GLY A 64 8.04 2.36 3.25
N HIS A 65 8.96 2.52 2.31
CA HIS A 65 9.97 3.59 2.33
C HIS A 65 10.24 4.13 0.92
N VAL A 66 11.11 5.12 0.82
CA VAL A 66 11.31 5.95 -0.36
C VAL A 66 12.79 6.26 -0.56
N SER A 67 13.21 6.61 -1.79
CA SER A 67 14.56 7.13 -2.05
C SER A 67 14.56 8.65 -2.20
N HIS A 68 15.58 9.28 -1.64
CA HIS A 68 15.76 10.72 -1.63
C HIS A 68 16.01 11.29 -3.03
N ARG A 69 15.73 12.59 -3.15
CA ARG A 69 16.06 13.38 -4.36
C ARG A 69 17.54 13.68 -4.39
N ASN A 70 18.14 13.60 -5.57
CA ASN A 70 19.54 13.95 -5.79
C ASN A 70 19.79 14.51 -7.20
N ALA A 71 21.00 14.93 -7.49
CA ALA A 71 21.33 15.57 -8.77
C ALA A 71 21.10 14.66 -10.00
N SER A 72 21.30 13.35 -9.87
CA SER A 72 21.07 12.38 -10.94
C SER A 72 19.60 11.95 -11.05
N LYS A 73 18.83 12.13 -9.98
CA LYS A 73 17.40 11.78 -9.90
C LYS A 73 16.66 12.86 -9.10
N PRO A 74 16.27 13.99 -9.74
CA PRO A 74 15.64 15.13 -9.04
C PRO A 74 14.34 14.79 -8.31
N GLU A 75 13.58 13.80 -8.79
CA GLU A 75 12.33 13.37 -8.12
C GLU A 75 12.57 12.29 -7.06
N GLY A 76 13.76 11.69 -7.01
CA GLY A 76 14.01 10.50 -6.19
C GLY A 76 13.13 9.32 -6.62
N SER A 77 12.80 8.43 -5.67
CA SER A 77 11.82 7.36 -5.88
C SER A 77 10.75 7.45 -4.80
N PRO A 78 9.62 8.10 -5.07
CA PRO A 78 8.46 8.10 -4.18
C PRO A 78 7.79 6.72 -4.18
N LEU A 79 7.06 6.40 -3.10
CA LEU A 79 6.19 5.24 -3.04
C LEU A 79 4.75 5.66 -3.36
N VAL A 80 4.18 5.06 -4.41
CA VAL A 80 2.80 5.33 -4.83
C VAL A 80 2.03 4.03 -4.84
N ILE A 81 0.98 3.93 -4.04
CA ILE A 81 0.02 2.82 -4.01
C ILE A 81 -1.32 3.36 -4.49
N GLY A 82 -1.89 2.74 -5.51
CA GLY A 82 -3.17 3.12 -6.11
C GLY A 82 -4.38 2.78 -5.24
N ASP A 83 -5.56 2.85 -5.84
CA ASP A 83 -6.84 2.57 -5.20
C ASP A 83 -7.13 1.07 -5.17
N TYR A 84 -7.84 0.60 -4.14
CA TYR A 84 -8.27 -0.79 -3.97
C TYR A 84 -7.10 -1.80 -4.02
N VAL A 85 -5.96 -1.43 -3.45
CA VAL A 85 -4.79 -2.31 -3.38
C VAL A 85 -4.77 -3.06 -2.05
N THR A 86 -4.53 -4.36 -2.12
CA THR A 86 -4.22 -5.19 -0.96
C THR A 86 -2.72 -5.41 -0.89
N VAL A 87 -2.04 -4.82 0.10
CA VAL A 87 -0.65 -5.10 0.42
C VAL A 87 -0.62 -6.09 1.58
N GLY A 88 -0.24 -7.32 1.30
CA GLY A 88 -0.23 -8.43 2.26
C GLY A 88 0.80 -8.24 3.38
N HIS A 89 0.72 -9.13 4.39
CA HIS A 89 1.58 -9.09 5.57
C HIS A 89 3.08 -9.18 5.23
N SER A 90 3.92 -8.45 5.98
CA SER A 90 5.38 -8.50 5.87
C SER A 90 5.93 -8.15 4.48
N VAL A 91 5.22 -7.36 3.70
CA VAL A 91 5.69 -6.86 2.39
C VAL A 91 6.69 -5.73 2.60
N ILE A 92 7.70 -5.64 1.72
CA ILE A 92 8.61 -4.49 1.65
C ILE A 92 8.38 -3.76 0.34
N LEU A 93 8.01 -2.48 0.44
CA LEU A 93 7.84 -1.57 -0.69
C LEU A 93 8.86 -0.43 -0.56
N HIS A 94 9.73 -0.27 -1.54
CA HIS A 94 10.72 0.77 -1.53
C HIS A 94 10.73 1.54 -2.84
N GLY A 95 10.33 2.82 -2.80
CA GLY A 95 10.42 3.73 -3.93
C GLY A 95 9.76 3.24 -5.23
N CYS A 96 8.64 2.53 -5.15
CA CYS A 96 7.97 1.88 -6.28
C CYS A 96 6.56 2.45 -6.53
N ARG A 97 5.99 2.08 -7.66
CA ARG A 97 4.61 2.42 -8.02
C ARG A 97 3.76 1.17 -8.16
N ILE A 98 2.62 1.15 -7.51
CA ILE A 98 1.61 0.10 -7.59
C ILE A 98 0.32 0.73 -8.10
N GLY A 99 -0.21 0.22 -9.20
CA GLY A 99 -1.47 0.64 -9.81
C GLY A 99 -2.69 0.23 -9.00
N ASN A 100 -3.85 0.37 -9.60
CA ASN A 100 -5.13 0.12 -8.93
C ASN A 100 -5.51 -1.37 -8.94
N GLU A 101 -6.35 -1.77 -7.99
CA GLU A 101 -6.91 -3.12 -7.92
C GLU A 101 -5.82 -4.21 -7.98
N CYS A 102 -4.71 -4.02 -7.25
CA CYS A 102 -3.61 -4.98 -7.17
C CYS A 102 -3.64 -5.78 -5.87
N LEU A 103 -3.10 -6.99 -5.92
CA LEU A 103 -2.80 -7.78 -4.73
C LEU A 103 -1.31 -8.08 -4.68
N ILE A 104 -0.64 -7.58 -3.66
CA ILE A 104 0.77 -7.84 -3.37
C ILE A 104 0.83 -8.91 -2.28
N GLY A 105 1.21 -10.13 -2.69
CA GLY A 105 1.24 -11.28 -1.79
C GLY A 105 2.21 -11.10 -0.62
N MET A 106 1.88 -11.67 0.52
CA MET A 106 2.64 -11.58 1.77
C MET A 106 4.13 -11.91 1.60
N GLY A 107 5.00 -11.19 2.30
CA GLY A 107 6.45 -11.39 2.25
C GLY A 107 7.12 -11.01 0.93
N SER A 108 6.42 -10.34 0.01
CA SER A 108 6.99 -9.85 -1.25
C SER A 108 7.86 -8.62 -1.04
N ILE A 109 8.79 -8.39 -1.97
CA ILE A 109 9.67 -7.22 -2.01
C ILE A 109 9.51 -6.54 -3.37
N VAL A 110 9.20 -5.24 -3.38
CA VAL A 110 9.13 -4.42 -4.60
C VAL A 110 10.09 -3.25 -4.44
N MET A 111 11.08 -3.17 -5.34
CA MET A 111 12.22 -2.25 -5.21
C MET A 111 12.04 -0.96 -6.01
N ASP A 112 12.98 -0.04 -5.87
CA ASP A 112 12.96 1.30 -6.45
C ASP A 112 12.62 1.29 -7.95
N ASP A 113 11.75 2.22 -8.33
CA ASP A 113 11.32 2.44 -9.72
C ASP A 113 10.60 1.26 -10.38
N ALA A 114 10.38 0.17 -9.64
CA ALA A 114 9.52 -0.90 -10.13
C ALA A 114 8.08 -0.38 -10.28
N VAL A 115 7.42 -0.82 -11.34
CA VAL A 115 6.03 -0.48 -11.65
C VAL A 115 5.21 -1.76 -11.69
N ILE A 116 4.22 -1.83 -10.82
CA ILE A 116 3.16 -2.82 -10.88
C ILE A 116 1.96 -2.12 -11.52
N GLU A 117 1.56 -2.50 -12.72
CA GLU A 117 0.40 -1.90 -13.38
C GLU A 117 -0.93 -2.34 -12.72
N ASP A 118 -2.06 -1.78 -13.18
CA ASP A 118 -3.37 -2.10 -12.62
C ASP A 118 -3.70 -3.59 -12.74
N ARG A 119 -4.45 -4.11 -11.78
CA ARG A 119 -4.94 -5.50 -11.78
C ARG A 119 -3.84 -6.54 -11.95
N VAL A 120 -2.74 -6.37 -11.22
CA VAL A 120 -1.68 -7.36 -11.09
C VAL A 120 -1.84 -8.12 -9.78
N MET A 121 -1.65 -9.43 -9.84
CA MET A 121 -1.48 -10.28 -8.67
C MET A 121 -0.01 -10.69 -8.56
N LEU A 122 0.65 -10.26 -7.49
CA LEU A 122 2.00 -10.69 -7.14
C LEU A 122 1.92 -11.80 -6.10
N GLY A 123 2.39 -12.98 -6.43
CA GLY A 123 2.36 -14.15 -5.52
C GLY A 123 3.25 -13.93 -4.30
N ALA A 124 2.89 -14.57 -3.18
CA ALA A 124 3.62 -14.45 -1.91
C ALA A 124 5.12 -14.76 -2.04
N GLY A 125 5.96 -14.02 -1.29
CA GLY A 125 7.41 -14.17 -1.28
C GLY A 125 8.13 -13.74 -2.57
N SER A 126 7.46 -13.08 -3.49
CA SER A 126 8.05 -12.64 -4.77
C SER A 126 8.99 -11.44 -4.58
N LEU A 127 9.93 -11.27 -5.52
CA LEU A 127 10.83 -10.10 -5.57
C LEU A 127 10.76 -9.44 -6.93
N VAL A 128 10.38 -8.17 -6.96
CA VAL A 128 10.42 -7.33 -8.17
C VAL A 128 11.64 -6.43 -8.10
N PRO A 129 12.66 -6.66 -8.96
CA PRO A 129 13.89 -5.86 -8.97
C PRO A 129 13.65 -4.41 -9.40
N PRO A 130 14.63 -3.51 -9.17
CA PRO A 130 14.51 -2.11 -9.54
C PRO A 130 14.18 -1.89 -11.01
N GLY A 131 13.31 -0.91 -11.29
CA GLY A 131 12.93 -0.49 -12.64
C GLY A 131 12.17 -1.52 -13.47
N LYS A 132 11.75 -2.65 -12.90
CA LYS A 132 10.97 -3.67 -13.61
C LYS A 132 9.50 -3.28 -13.66
N VAL A 133 8.87 -3.56 -14.81
CA VAL A 133 7.44 -3.37 -15.03
C VAL A 133 6.74 -4.72 -15.00
N GLN A 134 5.66 -4.82 -14.21
CA GLN A 134 4.75 -5.96 -14.20
C GLN A 134 3.46 -5.52 -14.88
N GLU A 135 3.22 -6.05 -16.07
CA GLU A 135 2.10 -5.67 -16.94
C GLU A 135 0.75 -6.06 -16.35
N SER A 136 -0.27 -5.26 -16.63
CA SER A 136 -1.65 -5.42 -16.15
C SER A 136 -2.29 -6.75 -16.53
N GLY A 137 -3.07 -7.32 -15.63
CA GLY A 137 -3.90 -8.49 -15.87
C GLY A 137 -3.19 -9.84 -15.74
N TYR A 138 -2.01 -9.88 -15.12
CA TYR A 138 -1.24 -11.12 -14.98
C TYR A 138 -0.90 -11.46 -13.53
N LEU A 139 -0.66 -12.76 -13.32
CA LEU A 139 -0.04 -13.31 -12.12
C LEU A 139 1.48 -13.35 -12.31
N TYR A 140 2.22 -12.80 -11.34
CA TYR A 140 3.68 -12.86 -11.26
C TYR A 140 4.12 -13.59 -10.00
N ILE A 141 5.12 -14.46 -10.11
CA ILE A 141 5.66 -15.21 -8.96
C ILE A 141 7.17 -15.36 -9.12
N GLY A 142 7.90 -15.42 -8.01
CA GLY A 142 9.29 -15.83 -7.95
C GLY A 142 10.27 -14.73 -7.53
N ARG A 143 11.55 -15.10 -7.48
CA ARG A 143 12.69 -14.22 -7.11
C ARG A 143 13.82 -14.38 -8.11
N PRO A 144 13.87 -13.56 -9.17
CA PRO A 144 12.96 -12.44 -9.49
C PRO A 144 11.56 -12.90 -9.92
N ALA A 145 10.57 -12.02 -9.75
CA ALA A 145 9.20 -12.29 -10.16
C ALA A 145 9.09 -12.32 -11.68
N VAL A 146 8.50 -13.42 -12.20
CA VAL A 146 8.27 -13.62 -13.61
C VAL A 146 6.78 -13.85 -13.89
N ARG A 147 6.32 -13.42 -15.05
CA ARG A 147 4.95 -13.62 -15.50
C ARG A 147 4.64 -15.11 -15.63
N GLN A 148 3.59 -15.55 -14.96
CA GLN A 148 3.14 -16.95 -15.01
C GLN A 148 2.02 -17.18 -16.02
N ARG A 149 0.95 -16.38 -15.90
CA ARG A 149 -0.25 -16.49 -16.75
C ARG A 149 -1.14 -15.26 -16.60
N ALA A 150 -2.08 -15.11 -17.51
CA ALA A 150 -3.15 -14.14 -17.34
C ALA A 150 -4.03 -14.50 -16.12
N LEU A 151 -4.59 -13.48 -15.48
CA LEU A 151 -5.60 -13.65 -14.44
C LEU A 151 -6.93 -14.11 -15.06
N THR A 152 -7.62 -14.97 -14.34
CA THR A 152 -9.01 -15.33 -14.66
C THR A 152 -9.95 -14.18 -14.27
N GLN A 153 -11.17 -14.16 -14.82
CA GLN A 153 -12.18 -13.16 -14.43
C GLN A 153 -12.52 -13.23 -12.93
N ALA A 154 -12.52 -14.44 -12.34
CA ALA A 154 -12.74 -14.62 -10.92
C ALA A 154 -11.60 -14.01 -10.07
N GLU A 155 -10.35 -14.14 -10.50
CA GLU A 155 -9.20 -13.52 -9.82
C GLU A 155 -9.23 -12.00 -9.95
N ILE A 156 -9.57 -11.45 -11.10
CA ILE A 156 -9.74 -9.99 -11.29
C ILE A 156 -10.82 -9.45 -10.35
N ALA A 157 -11.98 -10.12 -10.27
CA ALA A 157 -13.03 -9.75 -9.32
C ALA A 157 -12.57 -9.86 -7.87
N TYR A 158 -11.75 -10.86 -7.54
CA TYR A 158 -11.21 -11.06 -6.20
C TYR A 158 -10.25 -9.94 -5.76
N LEU A 159 -9.48 -9.34 -6.68
CA LEU A 159 -8.58 -8.22 -6.34
C LEU A 159 -9.33 -7.08 -5.64
N LYS A 160 -10.41 -6.62 -6.26
CA LYS A 160 -11.26 -5.56 -5.69
C LYS A 160 -11.98 -6.03 -4.42
N TYR A 161 -12.56 -7.23 -4.45
CA TYR A 161 -13.24 -7.81 -3.29
C TYR A 161 -12.33 -7.88 -2.06
N SER A 162 -11.05 -8.26 -2.23
CA SER A 162 -10.07 -8.32 -1.14
C SER A 162 -9.89 -6.96 -0.46
N ALA A 163 -9.72 -5.90 -1.24
CA ALA A 163 -9.60 -4.55 -0.70
C ALA A 163 -10.88 -4.09 0.02
N GLU A 164 -12.05 -4.29 -0.58
CA GLU A 164 -13.35 -3.97 0.02
C GLU A 164 -13.62 -4.79 1.30
N HIS A 165 -13.11 -6.03 1.37
CA HIS A 165 -13.18 -6.83 2.59
C HIS A 165 -12.44 -6.14 3.73
N TYR A 166 -11.23 -5.62 3.48
CA TYR A 166 -10.47 -4.88 4.49
C TYR A 166 -11.12 -3.55 4.89
N VAL A 167 -11.85 -2.88 4.00
CA VAL A 167 -12.70 -1.73 4.37
C VAL A 167 -13.76 -2.16 5.39
N ARG A 168 -14.43 -3.29 5.17
CA ARG A 168 -15.42 -3.82 6.15
C ARG A 168 -14.75 -4.20 7.47
N VAL A 169 -13.59 -4.87 7.42
CA VAL A 169 -12.86 -5.29 8.63
C VAL A 169 -12.44 -4.08 9.46
N LYS A 170 -11.81 -3.06 8.84
CA LYS A 170 -11.37 -1.87 9.57
C LYS A 170 -12.52 -1.12 10.26
N ASN A 171 -13.71 -1.12 9.63
CA ASN A 171 -14.89 -0.45 10.20
C ASN A 171 -15.32 -1.06 11.54
N ASN A 172 -14.95 -2.32 11.83
CA ASN A 172 -15.19 -2.92 13.15
C ASN A 172 -14.21 -2.40 14.23
N TYR A 173 -13.11 -1.77 13.83
CA TYR A 173 -12.11 -1.18 14.73
C TYR A 173 -12.33 0.33 14.95
N LEU A 174 -13.10 0.98 14.09
CA LEU A 174 -13.44 2.38 14.25
C LEU A 174 -14.50 2.56 15.33
N PRO A 175 -14.49 3.68 16.09
CA PRO A 175 -15.54 4.00 17.04
C PRO A 175 -16.91 3.96 16.33
N ARG A 176 -17.87 3.24 16.89
CA ARG A 176 -19.25 3.32 16.41
C ARG A 176 -19.77 4.71 16.73
N SER A 177 -20.28 5.44 15.72
CA SER A 177 -21.06 6.64 15.99
C SER A 177 -22.21 6.25 16.92
N GLU A 178 -22.28 6.85 18.11
CA GLU A 178 -23.45 6.67 18.95
C GLU A 178 -24.70 7.10 18.16
N PRO A 179 -25.78 6.33 18.19
CA PRO A 179 -27.02 6.80 17.61
C PRO A 179 -27.36 8.12 18.29
N SER A 180 -27.54 9.20 17.48
CA SER A 180 -28.01 10.47 17.99
C SER A 180 -29.25 10.21 18.81
N SER A 181 -29.19 10.46 20.14
CA SER A 181 -30.39 10.53 20.98
C SER A 181 -31.25 11.62 20.37
N ILE A 182 -32.34 11.19 19.71
CA ILE A 182 -33.41 12.08 19.31
C ILE A 182 -34.21 12.26 20.58
N ASP A 183 -34.05 13.40 21.26
CA ASP A 183 -34.98 13.93 22.27
C ASP A 183 -36.25 14.41 21.60
#